data_d76ade4ff287bdd3f4a184f8a127fcb7
#
_entry.id   d76ade4ff287bdd3f4a184f8a127fcb7
#
_cell.length_a   1.000
_cell.length_b   1.000
_cell.length_c   1.000
_cell.angle_alpha   90.00
_cell.angle_beta   90.00
_cell.angle_gamma   90.00
#
_symmetry.space_group_name_H-M   'P 1'
#
loop_
_entity.id
_entity.type
_entity.pdbx_description
1 polymer ?
#
loop_
_entity_poly.entity_id
_entity_poly.type
_entity_poly.pdbx_seq_one_letter_code
_entity_poly.pdbx_strand_id
1 'polypeptide(L)'
;AEDGIRDVERSRGLGDVYKRQALTVKAEGENMTEFGLLQSKGIIGFTDGVKTIQNPRIMNRIMNSASDLKSLIIQHAEDAELSKDGMINDGIIATKLGLQGIPISAELLIIERDLTLLEYNSCRYHISQISSANSVDIIRERKNKVNFSCGVSINNLSLNENDIGDFKTFLKLSPPLRTETDRNALVQGLNDETIDVIVSDHKPEDEENKRLTFAQAETGASGIETLLPLSLELYHNGSVELETIIKALTSKPAEILKINKGNLSTGNDADFCIVDINKPWVVRKEKLISKSKNTPIEDKKLQGKVISTFV
;
A
#
# COMPACT_ATOMS: atom_id res chain seq x y z
N ALA A 1 29.01 -13.04 1.10
CA ALA A 1 28.71 -11.79 0.34
C ALA A 1 27.93 -12.08 -0.97
N GLU A 2 27.70 -13.32 -1.34
CA GLU A 2 27.01 -13.70 -2.59
C GLU A 2 25.52 -14.05 -2.39
N ASP A 3 25.06 -14.25 -1.18
CA ASP A 3 23.67 -14.66 -0.92
C ASP A 3 22.63 -13.52 -0.89
N GLY A 4 23.05 -12.26 -1.06
CA GLY A 4 22.16 -11.10 -1.13
C GLY A 4 21.67 -10.72 -2.53
N ILE A 5 22.10 -11.45 -3.57
CA ILE A 5 21.81 -11.13 -4.98
C ILE A 5 21.02 -12.29 -5.63
N ARG A 6 20.31 -13.08 -4.88
CA ARG A 6 19.42 -14.08 -5.48
C ARG A 6 18.17 -13.42 -6.02
N ASP A 7 17.94 -13.68 -7.30
CA ASP A 7 16.76 -13.38 -8.14
C ASP A 7 16.67 -12.00 -8.81
N VAL A 8 17.79 -11.49 -9.29
CA VAL A 8 17.77 -10.41 -10.29
C VAL A 8 17.60 -10.96 -11.72
N GLU A 9 17.67 -12.25 -11.92
CA GLU A 9 17.50 -12.87 -13.24
C GLU A 9 16.20 -13.63 -13.34
N ARG A 10 15.34 -13.15 -14.21
CA ARG A 10 14.25 -13.80 -14.95
C ARG A 10 12.85 -13.20 -14.76
N SER A 11 12.66 -11.96 -15.11
CA SER A 11 11.45 -11.62 -15.83
C SER A 11 11.78 -11.63 -17.33
N ARG A 12 11.73 -12.79 -17.94
CA ARG A 12 11.69 -12.88 -19.40
C ARG A 12 10.23 -12.70 -19.82
N GLY A 13 9.91 -11.55 -20.32
CA GLY A 13 8.60 -11.12 -20.72
C GLY A 13 8.44 -9.65 -20.36
N LEU A 14 7.36 -9.00 -20.70
CA LEU A 14 6.97 -7.63 -20.34
C LEU A 14 6.94 -7.44 -18.80
N GLY A 15 8.07 -7.76 -18.15
CA GLY A 15 8.24 -7.73 -16.72
C GLY A 15 8.55 -6.32 -16.25
N ASP A 16 8.19 -6.07 -15.01
CA ASP A 16 8.45 -4.83 -14.30
C ASP A 16 9.94 -4.45 -14.42
N VAL A 17 10.23 -3.41 -15.17
CA VAL A 17 11.59 -2.88 -15.38
C VAL A 17 12.08 -2.15 -14.15
N TYR A 18 11.18 -1.77 -13.25
CA TYR A 18 11.45 -1.00 -12.05
C TYR A 18 11.53 -1.90 -10.82
N LYS A 19 12.65 -1.85 -10.11
CA LYS A 19 12.92 -2.72 -8.96
C LYS A 19 13.01 -1.92 -7.67
N ARG A 20 12.38 -2.44 -6.62
CA ARG A 20 12.61 -2.04 -5.24
C ARG A 20 13.52 -3.05 -4.56
N GLN A 21 14.29 -2.61 -3.57
CA GLN A 21 15.22 -3.45 -2.83
C GLN A 21 15.06 -3.27 -1.32
N ALA A 22 15.53 -4.22 -0.53
CA ALA A 22 15.40 -4.16 0.91
C ALA A 22 16.21 -2.99 1.51
N LEU A 23 15.64 -2.33 2.52
CA LEU A 23 16.29 -1.32 3.35
C LEU A 23 17.38 -1.96 4.21
N THR A 24 17.08 -3.15 4.75
CA THR A 24 17.99 -3.87 5.63
C THR A 24 18.28 -5.26 5.09
N VAL A 25 19.43 -5.81 5.50
CA VAL A 25 19.86 -7.16 5.12
C VAL A 25 18.79 -8.15 5.55
N LYS A 26 18.32 -8.97 4.60
CA LYS A 26 17.22 -9.95 4.77
C LYS A 26 15.90 -9.35 5.25
N ALA A 27 15.74 -8.02 5.18
CA ALA A 27 14.59 -7.30 5.73
C ALA A 27 14.36 -7.62 7.23
N GLU A 28 15.42 -7.63 8.03
CA GLU A 28 15.38 -7.95 9.47
C GLU A 28 15.33 -6.69 10.35
N GLY A 29 15.43 -5.47 9.75
CA GLY A 29 15.35 -4.20 10.48
C GLY A 29 16.63 -3.82 11.24
N GLU A 30 17.72 -4.57 11.10
CA GLU A 30 18.92 -4.40 11.96
C GLU A 30 20.11 -3.76 11.21
N ASN A 31 20.49 -4.30 10.06
CA ASN A 31 21.66 -3.89 9.32
C ASN A 31 21.26 -3.33 7.95
N MET A 32 21.63 -2.07 7.69
CA MET A 32 21.36 -1.41 6.43
C MET A 32 22.04 -2.10 5.25
N THR A 33 21.38 -2.16 4.10
CA THR A 33 21.96 -2.66 2.83
C THR A 33 22.89 -1.61 2.20
N GLU A 34 23.66 -2.03 1.19
CA GLU A 34 24.60 -1.15 0.45
C GLU A 34 23.85 -0.31 -0.61
N PHE A 35 23.20 0.78 -0.19
CA PHE A 35 22.35 1.63 -1.04
C PHE A 35 23.06 2.11 -2.31
N GLY A 36 24.31 2.58 -2.19
CA GLY A 36 25.05 3.11 -3.35
C GLY A 36 25.26 2.07 -4.43
N LEU A 37 25.65 0.86 -4.06
CA LEU A 37 25.83 -0.25 -4.98
C LEU A 37 24.51 -0.67 -5.63
N LEU A 38 23.44 -0.77 -4.84
CA LEU A 38 22.13 -1.18 -5.34
C LEU A 38 21.53 -0.14 -6.28
N GLN A 39 21.65 1.15 -5.94
CA GLN A 39 21.15 2.24 -6.78
C GLN A 39 21.81 2.27 -8.16
N SER A 40 23.12 1.97 -8.25
CA SER A 40 23.84 1.88 -9.53
C SER A 40 23.30 0.76 -10.44
N LYS A 41 22.49 -0.16 -9.91
CA LYS A 41 21.79 -1.22 -10.64
C LYS A 41 20.36 -0.87 -11.06
N GLY A 42 19.99 0.41 -11.01
CA GLY A 42 18.67 0.89 -11.44
C GLY A 42 17.54 0.69 -10.42
N ILE A 43 17.88 0.58 -9.13
CA ILE A 43 16.88 0.50 -8.06
C ILE A 43 16.19 1.86 -7.90
N ILE A 44 14.86 1.87 -7.89
CA ILE A 44 14.03 3.08 -7.81
C ILE A 44 13.57 3.43 -6.40
N GLY A 45 13.66 2.50 -5.45
CA GLY A 45 13.28 2.71 -4.05
C GLY A 45 13.63 1.52 -3.17
N PHE A 46 13.66 1.76 -1.87
CA PHE A 46 14.04 0.78 -0.86
C PHE A 46 12.91 0.56 0.13
N THR A 47 12.64 -0.71 0.49
CA THR A 47 11.57 -1.09 1.42
C THR A 47 11.84 -2.47 2.03
N ASP A 48 11.50 -2.67 3.29
CA ASP A 48 11.44 -4.01 3.90
C ASP A 48 10.05 -4.65 3.77
N GLY A 49 9.24 -4.14 2.83
CA GLY A 49 7.89 -4.65 2.54
C GLY A 49 6.91 -4.33 3.67
N VAL A 50 6.32 -5.35 4.24
CA VAL A 50 5.38 -5.22 5.37
C VAL A 50 6.07 -5.11 6.73
N LYS A 51 7.40 -5.25 6.78
CA LYS A 51 8.16 -5.09 8.02
C LYS A 51 8.58 -3.64 8.20
N THR A 52 8.30 -3.11 9.38
CA THR A 52 8.68 -1.77 9.79
C THR A 52 10.08 -1.76 10.40
N ILE A 53 10.90 -0.78 10.07
CA ILE A 53 12.14 -0.53 10.80
C ILE A 53 11.79 0.00 12.20
N GLN A 54 11.86 -0.86 13.22
CA GLN A 54 11.43 -0.52 14.58
C GLN A 54 12.42 0.42 15.29
N ASN A 55 13.72 0.21 15.08
CA ASN A 55 14.77 0.96 15.78
C ASN A 55 14.96 2.37 15.16
N PRO A 56 14.69 3.47 15.90
CA PRO A 56 14.81 4.83 15.38
C PRO A 56 16.24 5.21 15.00
N ARG A 57 17.25 4.64 15.65
CA ARG A 57 18.66 4.87 15.32
C ARG A 57 19.02 4.31 13.94
N ILE A 58 18.49 3.11 13.63
CA ILE A 58 18.69 2.48 12.33
C ILE A 58 17.96 3.27 11.26
N MET A 59 16.69 3.65 11.49
CA MET A 59 15.93 4.47 10.56
C MET A 59 16.62 5.81 10.28
N ASN A 60 17.13 6.50 11.29
CA ASN A 60 17.86 7.75 11.09
C ASN A 60 19.13 7.56 10.25
N ARG A 61 19.87 6.46 10.45
CA ARG A 61 21.05 6.14 9.61
C ARG A 61 20.65 5.85 8.15
N ILE A 62 19.56 5.13 7.95
CA ILE A 62 18.98 4.85 6.63
C ILE A 62 18.59 6.17 5.93
N MET A 63 17.88 7.07 6.63
CA MET A 63 17.47 8.37 6.09
C MET A 63 18.67 9.26 5.72
N ASN A 64 19.71 9.30 6.54
CA ASN A 64 20.95 10.02 6.21
C ASN A 64 21.58 9.49 4.92
N SER A 65 21.79 8.18 4.82
CA SER A 65 22.36 7.56 3.62
C SER A 65 21.49 7.75 2.38
N ALA A 66 20.17 7.69 2.54
CA ALA A 66 19.22 7.93 1.46
C ALA A 66 19.21 9.40 1.00
N SER A 67 19.46 10.35 1.91
CA SER A 67 19.61 11.78 1.57
C SER A 67 20.77 12.02 0.62
N ASP A 68 21.94 11.49 0.93
CA ASP A 68 23.15 11.63 0.11
C ASP A 68 22.95 11.07 -1.30
N LEU A 69 22.22 9.98 -1.41
CA LEU A 69 21.96 9.27 -2.67
C LEU A 69 20.67 9.69 -3.37
N LYS A 70 19.85 10.55 -2.76
CA LYS A 70 18.50 10.94 -3.22
C LYS A 70 17.57 9.74 -3.44
N SER A 71 17.79 8.66 -2.68
CA SER A 71 17.02 7.44 -2.75
C SER A 71 15.64 7.60 -2.12
N LEU A 72 14.66 6.86 -2.63
CA LEU A 72 13.31 6.79 -2.04
C LEU A 72 13.25 5.68 -1.00
N ILE A 73 12.84 6.02 0.21
CA ILE A 73 12.49 5.08 1.27
C ILE A 73 10.97 4.88 1.24
N ILE A 74 10.53 3.63 1.26
CA ILE A 74 9.12 3.26 1.36
C ILE A 74 8.95 2.44 2.63
N GLN A 75 8.18 2.95 3.59
CA GLN A 75 8.02 2.34 4.92
C GLN A 75 6.57 1.94 5.17
N HIS A 76 6.37 0.71 5.62
CA HIS A 76 5.12 0.30 6.26
C HIS A 76 5.10 0.85 7.69
N ALA A 77 4.03 1.51 8.10
CA ALA A 77 3.94 2.20 9.39
C ALA A 77 3.18 1.33 10.40
N GLU A 78 3.87 0.46 11.13
CA GLU A 78 3.28 -0.37 12.17
C GLU A 78 4.30 -0.68 13.28
N ASP A 79 4.00 -0.28 14.51
CA ASP A 79 4.78 -0.66 15.68
C ASP A 79 4.53 -2.13 16.01
N ALA A 80 5.60 -2.95 16.01
CA ALA A 80 5.51 -4.39 16.13
C ALA A 80 5.09 -4.87 17.53
N GLU A 81 5.42 -4.12 18.57
CA GLU A 81 5.04 -4.48 19.93
C GLU A 81 3.56 -4.17 20.21
N LEU A 82 3.06 -3.03 19.71
CA LEU A 82 1.66 -2.66 19.84
C LEU A 82 0.73 -3.50 18.95
N SER A 83 1.19 -3.94 17.79
CA SER A 83 0.42 -4.79 16.88
C SER A 83 0.56 -6.29 17.17
N LYS A 84 1.40 -6.66 18.13
CA LYS A 84 1.69 -8.05 18.44
C LYS A 84 0.40 -8.83 18.77
N ASP A 85 0.29 -9.99 18.11
CA ASP A 85 -0.88 -10.88 18.20
C ASP A 85 -2.21 -10.22 17.77
N GLY A 86 -2.17 -8.97 17.28
CA GLY A 86 -3.32 -8.24 16.76
C GLY A 86 -3.81 -8.81 15.42
N MET A 87 -5.13 -8.77 15.22
CA MET A 87 -5.77 -9.41 14.07
C MET A 87 -6.70 -8.48 13.30
N ILE A 88 -7.31 -7.53 13.99
CA ILE A 88 -8.29 -6.57 13.47
C ILE A 88 -8.09 -5.21 14.16
N ASN A 89 -8.87 -4.21 13.75
CA ASN A 89 -8.89 -2.93 14.46
C ASN A 89 -9.26 -3.11 15.94
N ASP A 90 -8.53 -2.42 16.83
CA ASP A 90 -8.90 -2.37 18.25
C ASP A 90 -10.18 -1.54 18.45
N GLY A 91 -11.20 -2.15 19.03
CA GLY A 91 -12.50 -1.50 19.20
C GLY A 91 -13.64 -2.45 19.54
N ILE A 92 -14.86 -1.98 19.30
CA ILE A 92 -16.09 -2.71 19.66
C ILE A 92 -16.19 -4.04 18.90
N ILE A 93 -15.80 -4.09 17.64
CA ILE A 93 -15.85 -5.31 16.81
C ILE A 93 -14.86 -6.35 17.34
N ALA A 94 -13.62 -5.94 17.66
CA ALA A 94 -12.62 -6.83 18.27
C ALA A 94 -13.15 -7.46 19.57
N THR A 95 -13.72 -6.64 20.44
CA THR A 95 -14.31 -7.10 21.71
C THR A 95 -15.47 -8.08 21.48
N LYS A 96 -16.38 -7.79 20.53
CA LYS A 96 -17.52 -8.68 20.20
C LYS A 96 -17.08 -10.03 19.64
N LEU A 97 -16.02 -10.03 18.83
CA LEU A 97 -15.49 -11.25 18.22
C LEU A 97 -14.51 -11.99 19.13
N GLY A 98 -14.10 -11.40 20.24
CA GLY A 98 -13.08 -11.97 21.14
C GLY A 98 -11.72 -12.06 20.49
N LEU A 99 -11.40 -11.14 19.56
CA LEU A 99 -10.12 -11.07 18.85
C LEU A 99 -9.23 -9.97 19.43
N GLN A 100 -7.92 -10.19 19.40
CA GLN A 100 -6.94 -9.17 19.77
C GLN A 100 -6.97 -8.02 18.75
N GLY A 101 -7.13 -6.79 19.25
CA GLY A 101 -7.13 -5.58 18.43
C GLY A 101 -5.72 -5.05 18.13
N ILE A 102 -5.58 -4.36 17.01
CA ILE A 102 -4.41 -3.54 16.64
C ILE A 102 -4.78 -2.08 16.89
N PRO A 103 -4.22 -1.41 17.89
CA PRO A 103 -4.57 -0.04 18.20
C PRO A 103 -4.08 0.91 17.09
N ILE A 104 -4.79 2.02 16.91
CA ILE A 104 -4.40 3.06 15.94
C ILE A 104 -3.01 3.62 16.28
N SER A 105 -2.65 3.66 17.56
CA SER A 105 -1.33 4.11 18.01
C SER A 105 -0.17 3.32 17.43
N ALA A 106 -0.36 2.06 17.02
CA ALA A 106 0.67 1.27 16.35
C ALA A 106 1.10 1.92 15.01
N GLU A 107 0.16 2.49 14.27
CA GLU A 107 0.41 3.23 13.03
C GLU A 107 0.97 4.63 13.33
N LEU A 108 0.33 5.36 14.26
CA LEU A 108 0.67 6.76 14.55
C LEU A 108 2.09 6.94 15.07
N LEU A 109 2.55 6.09 15.98
CA LEU A 109 3.89 6.19 16.56
C LEU A 109 4.99 6.09 15.50
N ILE A 110 4.84 5.20 14.54
CA ILE A 110 5.80 5.05 13.44
C ILE A 110 5.75 6.26 12.51
N ILE A 111 4.56 6.74 12.14
CA ILE A 111 4.39 7.92 11.29
C ILE A 111 5.04 9.14 11.95
N GLU A 112 4.69 9.45 13.20
CA GLU A 112 5.22 10.61 13.93
C GLU A 112 6.74 10.53 14.11
N ARG A 113 7.26 9.35 14.46
CA ARG A 113 8.70 9.12 14.58
C ARG A 113 9.42 9.42 13.27
N ASP A 114 8.94 8.84 12.18
CA ASP A 114 9.61 8.94 10.89
C ASP A 114 9.51 10.34 10.29
N LEU A 115 8.37 11.01 10.43
CA LEU A 115 8.21 12.40 10.01
C LEU A 115 9.07 13.35 10.85
N THR A 116 9.24 13.09 12.16
CA THR A 116 10.15 13.84 13.01
C THR A 116 11.61 13.65 12.56
N LEU A 117 12.03 12.43 12.27
CA LEU A 117 13.36 12.18 11.72
C LEU A 117 13.56 12.85 10.36
N LEU A 118 12.53 12.90 9.55
CA LEU A 118 12.56 13.52 8.22
C LEU A 118 12.75 15.05 8.28
N GLU A 119 12.33 15.73 9.33
CA GLU A 119 12.61 17.15 9.55
C GLU A 119 14.11 17.48 9.58
N TYR A 120 14.94 16.52 9.99
CA TYR A 120 16.38 16.63 10.07
C TYR A 120 17.12 15.93 8.92
N ASN A 121 16.40 15.30 8.01
CA ASN A 121 16.93 14.55 6.88
C ASN A 121 16.20 14.96 5.59
N SER A 122 16.94 15.21 4.52
CA SER A 122 16.38 15.63 3.22
C SER A 122 16.15 14.45 2.27
N CYS A 123 15.84 13.25 2.77
CA CYS A 123 15.61 12.09 1.93
C CYS A 123 14.19 12.10 1.33
N ARG A 124 13.99 11.33 0.28
CA ARG A 124 12.67 11.04 -0.28
C ARG A 124 12.02 9.95 0.55
N TYR A 125 10.83 10.21 1.06
CA TYR A 125 10.13 9.30 1.94
C TYR A 125 8.68 9.08 1.50
N HIS A 126 8.24 7.84 1.56
CA HIS A 126 6.87 7.44 1.25
C HIS A 126 6.31 6.52 2.33
N ILE A 127 5.23 6.93 2.95
CA ILE A 127 4.45 6.06 3.85
C ILE A 127 3.63 5.13 2.97
N SER A 128 3.92 3.84 3.01
CA SER A 128 3.36 2.84 2.08
C SER A 128 1.83 2.87 2.05
N GLN A 129 1.21 2.84 3.22
CA GLN A 129 -0.25 2.90 3.37
C GLN A 129 -0.61 3.34 4.78
N ILE A 130 -1.72 4.10 4.87
CA ILE A 130 -2.32 4.54 6.12
C ILE A 130 -3.74 3.99 6.22
N SER A 131 -4.27 3.91 7.44
CA SER A 131 -5.57 3.30 7.67
C SER A 131 -6.52 4.10 8.56
N SER A 132 -6.06 5.16 9.24
CA SER A 132 -6.84 5.86 10.26
C SER A 132 -7.05 7.34 9.98
N ALA A 133 -8.13 7.90 10.51
CA ALA A 133 -8.42 9.35 10.48
C ALA A 133 -7.31 10.17 11.13
N ASN A 134 -6.79 9.69 12.27
CA ASN A 134 -5.71 10.35 12.97
C ASN A 134 -4.42 10.43 12.12
N SER A 135 -4.14 9.39 11.33
CA SER A 135 -2.99 9.42 10.40
C SER A 135 -3.18 10.47 9.31
N VAL A 136 -4.41 10.60 8.77
CA VAL A 136 -4.73 11.64 7.78
C VAL A 136 -4.48 13.03 8.37
N ASP A 137 -4.92 13.29 9.60
CA ASP A 137 -4.77 14.60 10.25
C ASP A 137 -3.29 14.95 10.49
N ILE A 138 -2.49 14.00 11.00
CA ILE A 138 -1.04 14.17 11.18
C ILE A 138 -0.37 14.47 9.85
N ILE A 139 -0.65 13.69 8.82
CA ILE A 139 -0.06 13.84 7.49
C ILE A 139 -0.41 15.20 6.89
N ARG A 140 -1.67 15.62 6.99
CA ARG A 140 -2.14 16.92 6.50
C ARG A 140 -1.38 18.08 7.16
N GLU A 141 -1.18 18.01 8.47
CA GLU A 141 -0.37 19.00 9.20
C GLU A 141 1.10 19.00 8.78
N ARG A 142 1.69 17.81 8.65
CA ARG A 142 3.12 17.66 8.38
C ARG A 142 3.51 17.93 6.93
N LYS A 143 2.63 17.75 5.95
CA LYS A 143 2.89 18.07 4.53
C LYS A 143 3.29 19.53 4.29
N ASN A 144 2.89 20.44 5.18
CA ASN A 144 3.31 21.84 5.12
C ASN A 144 4.74 22.09 5.63
N LYS A 145 5.36 21.12 6.31
CA LYS A 145 6.67 21.24 6.96
C LYS A 145 7.75 20.41 6.29
N VAL A 146 7.39 19.21 5.84
CA VAL A 146 8.31 18.23 5.24
C VAL A 146 7.77 17.67 3.94
N ASN A 147 8.68 17.33 3.03
CA ASN A 147 8.32 16.76 1.73
C ASN A 147 8.34 15.23 1.79
N PHE A 148 7.17 14.65 1.77
CA PHE A 148 6.96 13.21 1.72
C PHE A 148 5.65 12.90 0.99
N SER A 149 5.40 11.63 0.73
CA SER A 149 4.15 11.14 0.14
C SER A 149 3.58 9.98 0.95
N CYS A 150 2.30 9.70 0.77
CA CYS A 150 1.67 8.54 1.38
C CYS A 150 0.66 7.86 0.45
N GLY A 151 0.43 6.58 0.72
CA GLY A 151 -0.55 5.76 0.02
C GLY A 151 -1.68 5.29 0.93
N VAL A 152 -2.72 4.76 0.31
CA VAL A 152 -3.83 4.08 0.97
C VAL A 152 -4.21 2.83 0.20
N SER A 153 -4.54 1.75 0.93
CA SER A 153 -5.08 0.54 0.30
C SER A 153 -6.49 0.79 -0.23
N ILE A 154 -6.77 0.29 -1.44
CA ILE A 154 -8.14 0.31 -1.97
C ILE A 154 -9.12 -0.44 -1.05
N ASN A 155 -8.64 -1.42 -0.30
CA ASN A 155 -9.47 -2.13 0.66
C ASN A 155 -9.93 -1.20 1.79
N ASN A 156 -9.04 -0.35 2.34
CA ASN A 156 -9.36 0.60 3.39
C ASN A 156 -10.22 1.78 2.91
N LEU A 157 -10.24 2.07 1.60
CA LEU A 157 -11.17 3.05 1.00
C LEU A 157 -12.58 2.48 0.76
N SER A 158 -12.68 1.16 0.54
CA SER A 158 -13.92 0.49 0.08
C SER A 158 -14.63 -0.32 1.15
N LEU A 159 -13.93 -0.69 2.22
CA LEU A 159 -14.39 -1.60 3.28
C LEU A 159 -14.06 -1.01 4.65
N ASN A 160 -14.78 -1.48 5.68
CA ASN A 160 -14.53 -1.14 7.08
C ASN A 160 -14.61 -2.38 7.99
N GLU A 161 -14.36 -2.22 9.28
CA GLU A 161 -14.31 -3.33 10.25
C GLU A 161 -15.61 -4.15 10.35
N ASN A 162 -16.77 -3.56 9.99
CA ASN A 162 -18.04 -4.28 10.04
C ASN A 162 -18.16 -5.34 8.93
N ASP A 163 -17.41 -5.18 7.81
CA ASP A 163 -17.42 -6.15 6.71
C ASP A 163 -16.81 -7.49 7.12
N ILE A 164 -15.99 -7.52 8.18
CA ILE A 164 -15.39 -8.75 8.74
C ILE A 164 -16.49 -9.74 9.13
N GLY A 165 -17.64 -9.23 9.64
CA GLY A 165 -18.80 -10.06 9.97
C GLY A 165 -18.44 -11.25 10.84
N ASP A 166 -18.92 -12.44 10.48
CA ASP A 166 -18.65 -13.68 11.22
C ASP A 166 -17.31 -14.31 10.83
N PHE A 167 -16.21 -13.66 11.22
CA PHE A 167 -14.83 -14.15 11.04
C PHE A 167 -14.40 -14.43 9.58
N LYS A 168 -14.76 -13.54 8.64
CA LYS A 168 -14.32 -13.67 7.25
C LYS A 168 -12.80 -13.46 7.13
N THR A 169 -12.06 -14.55 7.06
CA THR A 169 -10.58 -14.54 7.03
C THR A 169 -9.99 -13.79 5.84
N PHE A 170 -10.71 -13.67 4.72
CA PHE A 170 -10.31 -12.90 3.55
C PHE A 170 -10.25 -11.39 3.82
N LEU A 171 -10.81 -10.92 4.95
CA LEU A 171 -10.78 -9.55 5.45
C LEU A 171 -9.75 -9.34 6.58
N LYS A 172 -8.91 -10.34 6.87
CA LYS A 172 -7.73 -10.15 7.71
C LYS A 172 -6.63 -9.50 6.90
N LEU A 173 -6.46 -8.19 7.08
CA LEU A 173 -5.58 -7.32 6.29
C LEU A 173 -4.56 -6.60 7.19
N SER A 174 -3.49 -6.08 6.63
CA SER A 174 -2.52 -5.18 7.26
C SER A 174 -2.18 -4.04 6.27
N PRO A 175 -2.50 -2.78 6.64
CA PRO A 175 -3.19 -2.35 7.86
C PRO A 175 -4.60 -2.93 7.98
N PRO A 176 -5.12 -3.10 9.20
CA PRO A 176 -6.46 -3.63 9.39
C PRO A 176 -7.53 -2.68 8.84
N LEU A 177 -8.69 -3.22 8.52
CA LEU A 177 -9.88 -2.41 8.24
C LEU A 177 -10.29 -1.70 9.53
N ARG A 178 -10.40 -0.38 9.48
CA ARG A 178 -10.77 0.48 10.61
C ARG A 178 -12.26 0.80 10.59
N THR A 179 -12.67 1.77 11.41
CA THR A 179 -14.06 2.21 11.50
C THR A 179 -14.55 2.88 10.22
N GLU A 180 -15.85 3.06 10.08
CA GLU A 180 -16.43 3.83 8.97
C GLU A 180 -16.00 5.31 9.00
N THR A 181 -15.75 5.86 10.20
CA THR A 181 -15.20 7.22 10.35
C THR A 181 -13.80 7.30 9.76
N ASP A 182 -12.95 6.31 10.01
CA ASP A 182 -11.62 6.24 9.43
C ASP A 182 -11.67 6.11 7.90
N ARG A 183 -12.53 5.22 7.39
CA ARG A 183 -12.72 5.05 5.94
C ARG A 183 -13.13 6.37 5.27
N ASN A 184 -14.07 7.11 5.86
CA ASN A 184 -14.51 8.39 5.34
C ASN A 184 -13.40 9.45 5.40
N ALA A 185 -12.58 9.47 6.44
CA ALA A 185 -11.43 10.36 6.54
C ALA A 185 -10.37 10.06 5.47
N LEU A 186 -10.12 8.78 5.16
CA LEU A 186 -9.23 8.38 4.07
C LEU A 186 -9.74 8.86 2.70
N VAL A 187 -11.04 8.74 2.43
CA VAL A 187 -11.68 9.26 1.21
C VAL A 187 -11.53 10.78 1.11
N GLN A 188 -11.73 11.51 2.22
CA GLN A 188 -11.49 12.96 2.25
C GLN A 188 -10.02 13.30 2.05
N GLY A 189 -9.10 12.53 2.65
CA GLY A 189 -7.66 12.71 2.47
C GLY A 189 -7.20 12.51 1.02
N LEU A 190 -7.91 11.67 0.25
CA LEU A 190 -7.68 11.53 -1.18
C LEU A 190 -8.19 12.76 -1.96
N ASN A 191 -9.36 13.30 -1.60
CA ASN A 191 -9.95 14.47 -2.25
C ASN A 191 -9.15 15.76 -2.04
N ASP A 192 -8.57 15.95 -0.86
CA ASP A 192 -7.78 17.14 -0.53
C ASP A 192 -6.27 16.97 -0.78
N GLU A 193 -5.89 15.91 -1.48
CA GLU A 193 -4.51 15.55 -1.83
C GLU A 193 -3.59 15.32 -0.61
N THR A 194 -4.15 15.08 0.57
CA THR A 194 -3.38 14.61 1.74
C THR A 194 -2.82 13.21 1.46
N ILE A 195 -3.57 12.37 0.74
CA ILE A 195 -3.15 11.05 0.26
C ILE A 195 -2.82 11.14 -1.22
N ASP A 196 -1.63 10.64 -1.59
CA ASP A 196 -1.09 10.79 -2.94
C ASP A 196 -1.47 9.64 -3.87
N VAL A 197 -1.49 8.40 -3.36
CA VAL A 197 -1.66 7.21 -4.20
C VAL A 197 -2.63 6.19 -3.62
N ILE A 198 -3.32 5.48 -4.50
CA ILE A 198 -4.14 4.31 -4.16
C ILE A 198 -3.35 3.07 -4.55
N VAL A 199 -3.19 2.13 -3.62
CA VAL A 199 -2.48 0.88 -3.86
C VAL A 199 -3.43 -0.32 -3.83
N SER A 200 -3.11 -1.36 -4.59
CA SER A 200 -3.91 -2.59 -4.64
C SER A 200 -3.82 -3.42 -3.36
N ASP A 201 -2.75 -3.23 -2.60
CA ASP A 201 -2.42 -4.07 -1.45
C ASP A 201 -2.53 -5.57 -1.78
N HIS A 202 -2.00 -5.92 -2.96
CA HIS A 202 -2.08 -7.27 -3.49
C HIS A 202 -1.13 -8.20 -2.74
N LYS A 203 -1.69 -8.98 -1.83
CA LYS A 203 -0.98 -10.00 -1.06
C LYS A 203 -1.71 -11.35 -1.25
N PRO A 204 -1.38 -12.08 -2.32
CA PRO A 204 -1.98 -13.36 -2.60
C PRO A 204 -1.52 -14.39 -1.56
N GLU A 205 -2.49 -15.13 -1.02
CA GLU A 205 -2.26 -16.22 -0.07
C GLU A 205 -2.90 -17.50 -0.59
N ASP A 206 -2.35 -18.64 -0.20
CA ASP A 206 -2.96 -19.92 -0.53
C ASP A 206 -4.31 -20.07 0.14
N GLU A 207 -5.23 -20.75 -0.54
CA GLU A 207 -6.59 -20.94 -0.03
C GLU A 207 -6.59 -21.67 1.33
N GLU A 208 -5.68 -22.59 1.54
CA GLU A 208 -5.52 -23.33 2.79
C GLU A 208 -5.13 -22.41 3.95
N ASN A 209 -4.22 -21.46 3.73
CA ASN A 209 -3.82 -20.46 4.73
C ASN A 209 -4.97 -19.51 5.11
N LYS A 210 -5.98 -19.39 4.25
CA LYS A 210 -7.16 -18.54 4.51
C LYS A 210 -8.37 -19.33 5.04
N ARG A 211 -8.37 -20.66 4.97
CA ARG A 211 -9.44 -21.53 5.53
C ARG A 211 -9.25 -21.85 7.01
N LEU A 212 -8.17 -21.45 7.61
CA LEU A 212 -7.91 -21.59 9.04
C LEU A 212 -8.85 -20.73 9.88
N THR A 213 -8.81 -20.88 11.20
CA THR A 213 -9.50 -19.95 12.10
C THR A 213 -8.97 -18.52 11.86
N PHE A 214 -9.76 -17.50 12.20
CA PHE A 214 -9.36 -16.10 11.97
C PHE A 214 -8.00 -15.77 12.61
N ALA A 215 -7.74 -16.31 13.80
CA ALA A 215 -6.47 -16.13 14.49
C ALA A 215 -5.28 -16.73 13.72
N GLN A 216 -5.46 -17.91 13.15
CA GLN A 216 -4.41 -18.67 12.45
C GLN A 216 -4.27 -18.32 10.96
N ALA A 217 -5.30 -17.69 10.38
CA ALA A 217 -5.28 -17.35 8.97
C ALA A 217 -4.21 -16.29 8.65
N GLU A 218 -3.54 -16.43 7.52
CA GLU A 218 -2.56 -15.46 7.04
C GLU A 218 -3.25 -14.12 6.68
N THR A 219 -2.49 -13.03 6.87
CA THR A 219 -2.94 -11.68 6.55
C THR A 219 -2.72 -11.37 5.07
N GLY A 220 -3.72 -10.84 4.39
CA GLY A 220 -3.60 -10.39 2.99
C GLY A 220 -4.80 -10.72 2.11
N ALA A 221 -4.89 -10.01 1.00
CA ALA A 221 -5.93 -10.17 -0.01
C ALA A 221 -5.39 -10.03 -1.44
N SER A 222 -6.03 -10.71 -2.38
CA SER A 222 -5.80 -10.49 -3.81
C SER A 222 -6.56 -9.25 -4.25
N GLY A 223 -5.84 -8.19 -4.66
CA GLY A 223 -6.44 -6.88 -4.96
C GLY A 223 -6.10 -6.29 -6.33
N ILE A 224 -5.14 -6.87 -7.09
CA ILE A 224 -4.66 -6.24 -8.32
C ILE A 224 -5.73 -6.11 -9.40
N GLU A 225 -6.60 -7.11 -9.55
CA GLU A 225 -7.66 -7.11 -10.56
C GLU A 225 -8.89 -6.28 -10.16
N THR A 226 -9.00 -5.98 -8.86
CA THR A 226 -10.12 -5.23 -8.29
C THR A 226 -9.77 -3.78 -7.97
N LEU A 227 -8.48 -3.38 -8.08
CA LEU A 227 -8.02 -2.03 -7.82
C LEU A 227 -8.82 -0.98 -8.60
N LEU A 228 -8.81 -1.07 -9.93
CA LEU A 228 -9.47 -0.09 -10.79
C LEU A 228 -10.99 -0.03 -10.56
N PRO A 229 -11.75 -1.16 -10.61
CA PRO A 229 -13.19 -1.08 -10.45
C PRO A 229 -13.64 -0.67 -9.03
N LEU A 230 -12.92 -1.01 -7.97
CA LEU A 230 -13.19 -0.48 -6.63
C LEU A 230 -12.89 1.02 -6.53
N SER A 231 -11.82 1.49 -7.18
CA SER A 231 -11.53 2.93 -7.26
C SER A 231 -12.63 3.67 -8.03
N LEU A 232 -13.13 3.10 -9.13
CA LEU A 232 -14.25 3.66 -9.89
C LEU A 232 -15.58 3.66 -9.10
N GLU A 233 -15.76 2.76 -8.15
CA GLU A 233 -16.92 2.79 -7.24
C GLU A 233 -16.97 4.10 -6.44
N LEU A 234 -15.82 4.66 -6.04
CA LEU A 234 -15.74 5.95 -5.37
C LEU A 234 -16.18 7.12 -6.28
N TYR A 235 -15.95 7.01 -7.58
CA TYR A 235 -16.46 7.95 -8.56
C TYR A 235 -17.97 7.76 -8.78
N HIS A 236 -18.44 6.54 -8.98
CA HIS A 236 -19.85 6.27 -9.26
C HIS A 236 -20.78 6.66 -8.11
N ASN A 237 -20.30 6.60 -6.88
CA ASN A 237 -21.06 7.04 -5.70
C ASN A 237 -20.89 8.55 -5.39
N GLY A 238 -20.11 9.27 -6.19
CA GLY A 238 -19.87 10.71 -6.03
C GLY A 238 -18.94 11.07 -4.88
N SER A 239 -18.19 10.13 -4.33
CA SER A 239 -17.26 10.37 -3.22
C SER A 239 -15.95 11.02 -3.65
N VAL A 240 -15.47 10.69 -4.86
CA VAL A 240 -14.18 11.16 -5.40
C VAL A 240 -14.33 11.45 -6.89
N GLU A 241 -13.73 12.53 -7.37
CA GLU A 241 -13.70 12.87 -8.79
C GLU A 241 -12.84 11.88 -9.59
N LEU A 242 -13.25 11.58 -10.83
CA LEU A 242 -12.55 10.63 -11.70
C LEU A 242 -11.09 11.02 -11.93
N GLU A 243 -10.84 12.32 -12.12
CA GLU A 243 -9.47 12.82 -12.33
C GLU A 243 -8.56 12.54 -11.14
N THR A 244 -9.04 12.73 -9.92
CA THR A 244 -8.31 12.43 -8.68
C THR A 244 -7.94 10.95 -8.62
N ILE A 245 -8.89 10.06 -8.92
CA ILE A 245 -8.65 8.60 -8.96
C ILE A 245 -7.57 8.25 -9.99
N ILE A 246 -7.70 8.76 -11.22
CA ILE A 246 -6.75 8.46 -12.29
C ILE A 246 -5.36 8.99 -11.92
N LYS A 247 -5.24 10.20 -11.38
CA LYS A 247 -3.96 10.73 -10.89
C LYS A 247 -3.33 9.83 -9.82
N ALA A 248 -4.11 9.42 -8.82
CA ALA A 248 -3.64 8.58 -7.72
C ALA A 248 -3.22 7.16 -8.16
N LEU A 249 -3.73 6.68 -9.30
CA LEU A 249 -3.38 5.38 -9.88
C LEU A 249 -2.26 5.44 -10.93
N THR A 250 -1.94 6.61 -11.49
CA THR A 250 -1.03 6.73 -12.64
C THR A 250 0.07 7.77 -12.45
N SER A 251 -0.23 9.05 -12.62
CA SER A 251 0.78 10.11 -12.64
C SER A 251 1.45 10.33 -11.29
N LYS A 252 0.71 10.28 -10.18
CA LYS A 252 1.29 10.45 -8.84
C LYS A 252 2.29 9.35 -8.47
N PRO A 253 1.97 8.03 -8.63
CA PRO A 253 2.99 7.00 -8.41
C PRO A 253 4.20 7.15 -9.33
N ALA A 254 4.03 7.53 -10.60
CA ALA A 254 5.14 7.76 -11.52
C ALA A 254 6.04 8.92 -11.07
N GLU A 255 5.46 10.03 -10.60
CA GLU A 255 6.17 11.17 -10.03
C GLU A 255 6.96 10.78 -8.77
N ILE A 256 6.32 10.07 -7.83
CA ILE A 256 6.95 9.59 -6.60
C ILE A 256 8.13 8.67 -6.92
N LEU A 257 8.00 7.79 -7.89
CA LEU A 257 9.05 6.88 -8.31
C LEU A 257 10.09 7.53 -9.22
N LYS A 258 9.83 8.75 -9.72
CA LYS A 258 10.65 9.46 -10.72
C LYS A 258 10.88 8.65 -12.00
N ILE A 259 9.82 8.04 -12.50
CA ILE A 259 9.82 7.32 -13.77
C ILE A 259 9.08 8.12 -14.84
N ASN A 260 9.54 8.03 -16.08
CA ASN A 260 8.91 8.75 -17.19
C ASN A 260 7.70 7.96 -17.72
N LYS A 261 6.67 7.84 -16.89
CA LYS A 261 5.41 7.13 -17.20
C LYS A 261 4.23 7.95 -16.65
N GLY A 262 3.01 7.47 -16.86
CA GLY A 262 1.79 8.09 -16.33
C GLY A 262 1.34 9.36 -17.05
N ASN A 263 1.84 9.62 -18.25
CA ASN A 263 1.40 10.71 -19.11
C ASN A 263 1.49 10.31 -20.58
N LEU A 264 0.72 11.00 -21.44
CA LEU A 264 0.64 10.78 -22.90
C LEU A 264 1.28 11.95 -23.69
N SER A 265 2.31 12.59 -23.13
CA SER A 265 3.00 13.70 -23.80
C SER A 265 3.77 13.21 -25.03
N THR A 266 3.84 14.08 -26.07
CA THR A 266 4.58 13.76 -27.29
C THR A 266 6.03 13.42 -26.99
N GLY A 267 6.50 12.28 -27.48
CA GLY A 267 7.87 11.78 -27.29
C GLY A 267 8.01 10.77 -26.12
N ASN A 268 6.95 10.51 -25.36
CA ASN A 268 6.92 9.45 -24.38
C ASN A 268 6.43 8.13 -25.00
N ASP A 269 6.68 7.02 -24.30
CA ASP A 269 6.15 5.72 -24.66
C ASP A 269 4.61 5.75 -24.64
N ALA A 270 3.98 5.05 -25.57
CA ALA A 270 2.52 4.99 -25.69
C ALA A 270 1.91 3.90 -24.80
N ASP A 271 2.31 3.89 -23.51
CA ASP A 271 1.79 2.95 -22.53
C ASP A 271 0.46 3.46 -21.95
N PHE A 272 -0.64 2.93 -22.43
CA PHE A 272 -1.98 3.32 -21.97
C PHE A 272 -2.98 2.18 -22.05
N CYS A 273 -4.08 2.33 -21.33
CA CYS A 273 -5.23 1.43 -21.43
C CYS A 273 -6.52 2.19 -21.77
N ILE A 274 -7.41 1.52 -22.47
CA ILE A 274 -8.78 1.99 -22.73
C ILE A 274 -9.69 1.32 -21.71
N VAL A 275 -10.43 2.13 -20.98
CA VAL A 275 -11.32 1.68 -19.90
C VAL A 275 -12.78 2.04 -20.25
N ASP A 276 -13.68 1.07 -20.18
CA ASP A 276 -15.12 1.32 -20.12
C ASP A 276 -15.50 1.41 -18.63
N ILE A 277 -15.67 2.64 -18.16
CA ILE A 277 -15.95 2.93 -16.75
C ILE A 277 -17.31 2.45 -16.28
N ASN A 278 -18.26 2.24 -17.18
CA ASN A 278 -19.64 1.85 -16.89
C ASN A 278 -19.92 0.35 -17.08
N LYS A 279 -18.96 -0.40 -17.62
CA LYS A 279 -19.17 -1.82 -17.93
C LYS A 279 -19.38 -2.64 -16.64
N PRO A 280 -20.59 -3.22 -16.44
CA PRO A 280 -20.87 -3.98 -15.23
C PRO A 280 -20.22 -5.36 -15.29
N TRP A 281 -19.79 -5.85 -14.14
CA TRP A 281 -19.35 -7.22 -13.94
C TRP A 281 -19.48 -7.66 -12.50
N VAL A 282 -19.33 -8.95 -12.24
CA VAL A 282 -19.39 -9.54 -10.90
C VAL A 282 -18.05 -10.18 -10.60
N VAL A 283 -17.50 -9.89 -9.43
CA VAL A 283 -16.27 -10.52 -8.97
C VAL A 283 -16.56 -12.00 -8.68
N ARG A 284 -15.96 -12.87 -9.47
CA ARG A 284 -16.04 -14.33 -9.30
C ARG A 284 -14.64 -14.87 -9.16
N LYS A 285 -14.33 -15.52 -8.05
CA LYS A 285 -12.99 -16.04 -7.77
C LYS A 285 -12.47 -16.95 -8.89
N GLU A 286 -13.34 -17.75 -9.52
CA GLU A 286 -12.97 -18.65 -10.62
C GLU A 286 -12.53 -17.90 -11.88
N LYS A 287 -12.97 -16.63 -12.04
CA LYS A 287 -12.66 -15.79 -13.20
C LYS A 287 -11.45 -14.89 -12.99
N LEU A 288 -10.92 -14.80 -11.78
CA LEU A 288 -9.70 -14.05 -11.51
C LEU A 288 -8.50 -14.75 -12.16
N ILE A 289 -7.60 -13.96 -12.75
CA ILE A 289 -6.35 -14.44 -13.37
C ILE A 289 -5.35 -14.85 -12.29
N SER A 290 -5.33 -14.15 -11.15
CA SER A 290 -4.50 -14.50 -10.01
C SER A 290 -4.64 -15.99 -9.67
N LYS A 291 -3.53 -16.66 -9.42
CA LYS A 291 -3.53 -18.06 -8.93
C LYS A 291 -4.23 -18.16 -7.58
N SER A 292 -3.95 -17.23 -6.69
CA SER A 292 -4.64 -17.10 -5.42
C SER A 292 -6.03 -16.48 -5.60
N LYS A 293 -7.01 -17.01 -4.88
CA LYS A 293 -8.43 -16.63 -4.96
C LYS A 293 -8.94 -15.94 -3.69
N ASN A 294 -8.05 -15.46 -2.83
CA ASN A 294 -8.36 -14.80 -1.56
C ASN A 294 -8.85 -13.35 -1.73
N THR A 295 -9.81 -13.12 -2.62
CA THR A 295 -10.43 -11.80 -2.80
C THR A 295 -11.40 -11.49 -1.64
N PRO A 296 -11.33 -10.28 -1.04
CA PRO A 296 -12.23 -9.90 0.06
C PRO A 296 -13.65 -9.56 -0.41
N ILE A 297 -13.85 -9.43 -1.71
CA ILE A 297 -15.08 -8.89 -2.32
C ILE A 297 -15.71 -9.86 -3.32
N GLU A 298 -15.62 -11.16 -3.08
CA GLU A 298 -16.33 -12.16 -3.90
C GLU A 298 -17.81 -11.82 -4.00
N ASP A 299 -18.40 -12.06 -5.16
CA ASP A 299 -19.80 -11.77 -5.51
C ASP A 299 -20.20 -10.29 -5.56
N LYS A 300 -19.29 -9.37 -5.26
CA LYS A 300 -19.56 -7.93 -5.39
C LYS A 300 -19.79 -7.57 -6.86
N LYS A 301 -20.85 -6.78 -7.11
CA LYS A 301 -21.15 -6.19 -8.41
C LYS A 301 -20.38 -4.87 -8.53
N LEU A 302 -19.58 -4.74 -9.55
CA LEU A 302 -18.74 -3.56 -9.81
C LEU A 302 -18.97 -3.04 -11.23
N GLN A 303 -18.52 -1.82 -11.47
CA GLN A 303 -18.45 -1.20 -12.80
C GLN A 303 -17.00 -0.82 -13.12
N GLY A 304 -16.68 -0.86 -14.39
CA GLY A 304 -15.34 -0.52 -14.87
C GLY A 304 -14.54 -1.74 -15.30
N LYS A 305 -14.11 -1.72 -16.56
CA LYS A 305 -13.30 -2.80 -17.12
C LYS A 305 -12.31 -2.25 -18.15
N VAL A 306 -11.07 -2.71 -18.10
CA VAL A 306 -10.08 -2.46 -19.14
C VAL A 306 -10.52 -3.22 -20.39
N ILE A 307 -10.60 -2.53 -21.52
CA ILE A 307 -10.98 -3.06 -22.84
C ILE A 307 -9.73 -3.45 -23.63
N SER A 308 -8.72 -2.60 -23.59
CA SER A 308 -7.45 -2.80 -24.32
C SER A 308 -6.30 -2.16 -23.58
N THR A 309 -5.14 -2.77 -23.67
CA THR A 309 -3.86 -2.24 -23.15
C THR A 309 -2.87 -2.14 -24.31
N PHE A 310 -2.17 -1.02 -24.37
CA PHE A 310 -1.12 -0.73 -25.34
C PHE A 310 0.19 -0.52 -24.58
N VAL A 311 1.28 -1.14 -25.08
CA VAL A 311 2.63 -1.10 -24.48
C VAL A 311 3.67 -0.97 -25.60
#